data_24b4e2a63d54cc9da1e212f7b730e92e
#
_entry.id   24b4e2a63d54cc9da1e212f7b730e92e
#
_cell.length_a   1.000
_cell.length_b   1.000
_cell.length_c   1.000
_cell.angle_alpha   90.00
_cell.angle_beta   90.00
_cell.angle_gamma   90.00
#
_symmetry.space_group_name_H-M   'P 1'
#
loop_
_entity.id
_entity.type
_entity.pdbx_description
1 polymer ?
#
loop_
_entity_poly.entity_id
_entity_poly.type
_entity_poly.pdbx_seq_one_letter_code
_entity_poly.pdbx_strand_id
1 'polypeptide(L)'
;MEERRDGPGRPFDKFYHQTPTHLWVYDLDRDELQEICTKDRLAVFYTPALLVSDERILVQVVRDAGGQIYSMNLDGSDARKFTRLGEGLPYGLSLSPDGGRVAYHLASPQGYQIWTSAIDGTDRIQVAAHPDHLYFGPSWSPDGSWLSFQTCHFRNDPGHDWSDVCVARPDGSDFQTLTEGQSMWFGATYGNLTNRGGGSNLTAWTHDGQILFPRRLPNSKVPWEYQHQRPDTDHFNRDFKPELANGGTQICRLNPSTGQVSPLTTATPPAWDFRASESASGNQLVYCRAETGAVPSIWVADANGNHPRLLTSGWNGQGADHPRWLPPQRPRTTVNY
;
A
#
# COMPACT_ATOMS: atom_id res chain seq x y z
N MET A 1 14.26 -7.54 11.61
CA MET A 1 13.33 -8.60 11.17
C MET A 1 13.54 -9.03 9.72
N GLU A 2 13.93 -8.14 8.83
CA GLU A 2 14.26 -8.47 7.44
C GLU A 2 15.55 -9.28 7.29
N GLU A 3 16.55 -9.09 8.13
CA GLU A 3 17.75 -9.94 8.16
C GLU A 3 17.47 -11.42 8.41
N ARG A 4 16.35 -11.78 9.04
CA ARG A 4 15.94 -13.18 9.22
C ARG A 4 15.34 -13.81 7.97
N ARG A 5 15.05 -13.03 6.93
CA ARG A 5 14.53 -13.51 5.65
C ARG A 5 15.62 -13.96 4.70
N ASP A 6 16.86 -13.59 4.98
CA ASP A 6 18.05 -13.98 4.22
C ASP A 6 18.55 -15.41 4.51
N GLY A 7 17.67 -16.31 4.90
CA GLY A 7 17.98 -17.73 4.99
C GLY A 7 18.56 -18.27 3.66
N PRO A 8 19.47 -19.24 3.69
CA PRO A 8 20.05 -19.81 2.49
C PRO A 8 18.93 -20.30 1.55
N GLY A 9 18.85 -19.72 0.37
CA GLY A 9 17.87 -20.07 -0.67
C GLY A 9 16.86 -18.99 -1.04
N ARG A 10 16.93 -17.78 -0.47
CA ARG A 10 16.05 -16.65 -0.83
C ARG A 10 16.83 -15.52 -1.53
N PRO A 11 17.18 -15.63 -2.81
CA PRO A 11 17.88 -14.56 -3.52
C PRO A 11 17.03 -13.28 -3.64
N PHE A 12 15.72 -13.38 -3.45
CA PHE A 12 14.77 -12.30 -3.62
C PHE A 12 14.94 -11.15 -2.62
N ASP A 13 15.00 -11.45 -1.32
CA ASP A 13 15.01 -10.43 -0.29
C ASP A 13 16.25 -9.54 -0.37
N LYS A 14 17.38 -10.14 -0.76
CA LYS A 14 18.64 -9.42 -0.93
C LYS A 14 18.60 -8.36 -2.03
N PHE A 15 17.90 -8.63 -3.14
CA PHE A 15 17.79 -7.69 -4.26
C PHE A 15 16.73 -6.61 -4.01
N TYR A 16 15.63 -6.95 -3.36
CA TYR A 16 14.54 -6.03 -3.10
C TYR A 16 14.99 -4.82 -2.26
N HIS A 17 15.78 -5.05 -1.21
CA HIS A 17 16.27 -3.99 -0.32
C HIS A 17 17.47 -3.23 -0.86
N GLN A 18 18.08 -3.67 -1.95
CA GLN A 18 19.25 -3.04 -2.55
C GLN A 18 18.94 -2.30 -3.84
N THR A 19 17.74 -2.45 -4.38
CA THR A 19 17.36 -1.77 -5.62
C THR A 19 16.81 -0.38 -5.30
N PRO A 20 17.48 0.70 -5.72
CA PRO A 20 16.95 2.05 -5.57
C PRO A 20 15.57 2.15 -6.22
N THR A 21 14.67 2.84 -5.54
CA THR A 21 13.34 3.16 -6.05
C THR A 21 13.22 4.66 -6.22
N HIS A 22 12.41 5.09 -7.17
CA HIS A 22 12.23 6.48 -7.52
C HIS A 22 10.79 6.90 -7.27
N LEU A 23 10.59 8.13 -6.81
CA LEU A 23 9.28 8.72 -6.61
C LEU A 23 8.98 9.69 -7.74
N TRP A 24 7.78 9.59 -8.28
CA TRP A 24 7.33 10.37 -9.42
C TRP A 24 6.00 11.03 -9.16
N VAL A 25 5.83 12.24 -9.69
CA VAL A 25 4.54 12.93 -9.80
C VAL A 25 4.16 12.97 -11.27
N TYR A 26 2.92 12.59 -11.57
CA TYR A 26 2.36 12.64 -12.92
C TYR A 26 1.23 13.67 -12.97
N ASP A 27 1.37 14.67 -13.82
CA ASP A 27 0.33 15.64 -14.11
C ASP A 27 -0.54 15.12 -15.27
N LEU A 28 -1.78 14.76 -14.96
CA LEU A 28 -2.71 14.18 -15.94
C LEU A 28 -3.18 15.16 -17.00
N ASP A 29 -3.26 16.46 -16.68
CA ASP A 29 -3.74 17.48 -17.59
C ASP A 29 -2.68 17.88 -18.61
N ARG A 30 -1.40 17.85 -18.18
CA ARG A 30 -0.25 18.21 -19.01
C ARG A 30 0.43 17.01 -19.66
N ASP A 31 0.09 15.79 -19.21
CA ASP A 31 0.79 14.55 -19.59
C ASP A 31 2.29 14.59 -19.27
N GLU A 32 2.64 15.20 -18.11
CA GLU A 32 4.02 15.41 -17.67
C GLU A 32 4.37 14.56 -16.46
N LEU A 33 5.57 14.00 -16.49
CA LEU A 33 6.14 13.18 -15.42
C LEU A 33 7.34 13.87 -14.81
N GLN A 34 7.32 14.06 -13.48
CA GLN A 34 8.40 14.69 -12.73
C GLN A 34 8.92 13.75 -11.63
N GLU A 35 10.24 13.51 -11.62
CA GLU A 35 10.90 12.82 -10.51
C GLU A 35 11.05 13.75 -9.31
N ILE A 36 10.76 13.24 -8.12
CA ILE A 36 10.95 13.92 -6.83
C ILE A 36 11.98 13.18 -5.97
N CYS A 37 12.45 13.78 -4.89
CA CYS A 37 13.48 13.23 -3.99
C CYS A 37 14.81 12.90 -4.70
N THR A 38 15.17 13.67 -5.71
CA THR A 38 16.33 13.40 -6.58
C THR A 38 17.70 13.58 -5.90
N LYS A 39 17.75 14.17 -4.71
CA LYS A 39 19.01 14.38 -3.95
C LYS A 39 19.55 13.08 -3.32
N ASP A 40 18.72 12.07 -3.14
CA ASP A 40 19.13 10.77 -2.61
C ASP A 40 18.79 9.65 -3.59
N ARG A 41 19.57 9.54 -4.65
CA ARG A 41 19.34 8.55 -5.72
C ARG A 41 19.64 7.10 -5.35
N LEU A 42 20.26 6.87 -4.19
CA LEU A 42 20.56 5.53 -3.70
C LEU A 42 19.56 5.08 -2.63
N ALA A 43 18.62 5.93 -2.24
CA ALA A 43 17.61 5.59 -1.27
C ALA A 43 16.63 4.55 -1.85
N VAL A 44 16.23 3.62 -1.01
CA VAL A 44 15.11 2.74 -1.27
C VAL A 44 13.89 3.35 -0.60
N PHE A 45 13.02 3.97 -1.39
CA PHE A 45 11.77 4.55 -0.92
C PHE A 45 10.68 3.48 -0.94
N TYR A 46 10.02 3.30 0.20
CA TYR A 46 8.81 2.49 0.26
C TYR A 46 7.59 3.40 0.28
N THR A 47 6.61 3.02 -0.46
CA THR A 47 5.41 3.80 -0.69
C THR A 47 4.20 3.18 0.02
N PRO A 48 3.11 3.93 0.18
CA PRO A 48 2.89 5.24 -0.40
C PRO A 48 3.63 6.36 0.33
N ALA A 49 4.17 7.31 -0.43
CA ALA A 49 4.56 8.61 0.11
C ALA A 49 3.32 9.48 0.32
N LEU A 50 3.32 10.33 1.34
CA LEU A 50 2.24 11.27 1.61
C LEU A 50 2.73 12.70 1.41
N LEU A 51 2.02 13.48 0.63
CA LEU A 51 2.20 14.92 0.62
C LEU A 51 1.49 15.50 1.86
N VAL A 52 2.25 16.07 2.77
CA VAL A 52 1.74 16.68 4.02
C VAL A 52 1.64 18.20 3.93
N SER A 53 2.33 18.80 2.96
CA SER A 53 2.20 20.20 2.56
C SER A 53 2.69 20.34 1.12
N ASP A 54 2.52 21.51 0.52
CA ASP A 54 2.95 21.79 -0.86
C ASP A 54 4.46 21.55 -1.10
N GLU A 55 5.27 21.49 -0.03
CA GLU A 55 6.72 21.38 -0.10
C GLU A 55 7.29 20.15 0.63
N ARG A 56 6.48 19.41 1.39
CA ARG A 56 6.96 18.30 2.23
C ARG A 56 6.20 17.01 2.03
N ILE A 57 6.95 15.91 2.10
CA ILE A 57 6.40 14.55 2.09
C ILE A 57 6.78 13.79 3.38
N LEU A 58 5.95 12.81 3.73
CA LEU A 58 6.31 11.68 4.59
C LEU A 58 6.50 10.45 3.71
N VAL A 59 7.61 9.77 3.88
CA VAL A 59 7.91 8.55 3.13
C VAL A 59 8.78 7.61 3.96
N GLN A 60 8.57 6.31 3.80
CA GLN A 60 9.49 5.34 4.37
C GLN A 60 10.75 5.27 3.50
N VAL A 61 11.91 5.40 4.14
CA VAL A 61 13.22 5.27 3.50
C VAL A 61 14.01 4.17 4.21
N VAL A 62 14.53 3.22 3.45
CA VAL A 62 15.48 2.23 3.98
C VAL A 62 16.88 2.79 3.90
N ARG A 63 17.54 2.84 5.05
CA ARG A 63 18.94 3.22 5.23
C ARG A 63 19.61 2.22 6.19
N ASP A 64 20.88 2.41 6.50
CA ASP A 64 21.78 1.51 7.24
C ASP A 64 21.19 0.73 8.45
N ALA A 65 20.17 1.27 9.09
CA ALA A 65 19.54 0.66 10.28
C ALA A 65 18.13 0.11 10.01
N GLY A 66 17.73 -0.07 8.74
CA GLY A 66 16.38 -0.50 8.34
C GLY A 66 15.45 0.66 7.95
N GLY A 67 14.20 0.32 7.62
CA GLY A 67 13.21 1.28 7.13
C GLY A 67 12.66 2.16 8.25
N GLN A 68 12.65 3.46 8.02
CA GLN A 68 12.06 4.46 8.91
C GLN A 68 11.25 5.47 8.10
N ILE A 69 10.22 6.07 8.70
CA ILE A 69 9.53 7.19 8.08
C ILE A 69 10.36 8.46 8.29
N TYR A 70 10.52 9.19 7.21
CA TYR A 70 11.12 10.52 7.20
C TYR A 70 10.13 11.56 6.69
N SER A 71 10.17 12.74 7.29
CA SER A 71 9.63 13.96 6.72
C SER A 71 10.76 14.68 5.97
N MET A 72 10.54 15.03 4.71
CA MET A 72 11.54 15.72 3.89
C MET A 72 10.88 16.64 2.86
N ASN A 73 11.66 17.56 2.32
CA ASN A 73 11.22 18.39 1.20
C ASN A 73 11.03 17.54 -0.07
N LEU A 74 10.27 18.05 -1.05
CA LEU A 74 10.01 17.32 -2.31
C LEU A 74 11.29 16.97 -3.09
N ASP A 75 12.37 17.73 -2.91
CA ASP A 75 13.65 17.41 -3.52
C ASP A 75 14.50 16.40 -2.73
N GLY A 76 14.02 15.95 -1.58
CA GLY A 76 14.72 15.03 -0.67
C GLY A 76 15.61 15.71 0.37
N SER A 77 15.70 17.06 0.38
CA SER A 77 16.45 17.79 1.40
C SER A 77 15.71 17.90 2.73
N ASP A 78 16.40 18.37 3.77
CA ASP A 78 15.87 18.57 5.13
C ASP A 78 15.14 17.33 5.66
N ALA A 79 15.74 16.15 5.46
CA ALA A 79 15.18 14.89 5.91
C ALA A 79 15.26 14.75 7.45
N ARG A 80 14.12 14.61 8.10
CA ARG A 80 13.96 14.43 9.54
C ARG A 80 13.26 13.14 9.86
N LYS A 81 13.76 12.36 10.82
CA LYS A 81 13.10 11.13 11.26
C LYS A 81 11.75 11.44 11.89
N PHE A 82 10.74 10.73 11.43
CA PHE A 82 9.38 10.76 11.98
C PHE A 82 9.17 9.64 13.00
N THR A 83 9.67 8.44 12.71
CA THR A 83 9.58 7.27 13.62
C THR A 83 10.85 7.06 14.43
N ARG A 84 10.71 6.37 15.56
CA ARG A 84 11.84 6.06 16.46
C ARG A 84 12.50 4.75 16.04
N LEU A 85 13.81 4.67 16.18
CA LEU A 85 14.54 3.41 15.98
C LEU A 85 14.14 2.38 17.04
N GLY A 86 14.05 1.10 16.64
CA GLY A 86 13.78 -0.03 17.52
C GLY A 86 12.30 -0.34 17.78
N GLU A 87 11.37 0.48 17.28
CA GLU A 87 9.92 0.24 17.44
C GLU A 87 9.34 -0.74 16.41
N GLY A 88 10.07 -1.04 15.34
CA GLY A 88 9.65 -1.89 14.23
C GLY A 88 9.75 -1.17 12.88
N LEU A 89 9.23 -1.80 11.84
CA LEU A 89 9.18 -1.26 10.48
C LEU A 89 7.81 -0.61 10.23
N PRO A 90 7.74 0.73 10.18
CA PRO A 90 6.51 1.42 9.84
C PRO A 90 6.29 1.43 8.32
N TYR A 91 5.04 1.26 7.89
CA TYR A 91 4.67 1.21 6.47
C TYR A 91 3.20 1.61 6.25
N GLY A 92 2.82 1.90 5.00
CA GLY A 92 1.42 2.10 4.61
C GLY A 92 0.81 3.38 5.19
N LEU A 93 1.44 4.52 4.93
CA LEU A 93 1.05 5.82 5.45
C LEU A 93 -0.30 6.32 4.90
N SER A 94 -1.12 6.93 5.76
CA SER A 94 -2.34 7.64 5.39
C SER A 94 -2.50 8.88 6.25
N LEU A 95 -2.82 10.02 5.64
CA LEU A 95 -3.04 11.30 6.31
C LEU A 95 -4.53 11.46 6.66
N SER A 96 -4.83 11.98 7.85
CA SER A 96 -6.20 12.35 8.22
C SER A 96 -6.69 13.51 7.35
N PRO A 97 -8.01 13.64 7.13
CA PRO A 97 -8.57 14.70 6.27
C PRO A 97 -8.23 16.13 6.72
N ASP A 98 -8.08 16.33 8.03
CA ASP A 98 -7.66 17.61 8.62
C ASP A 98 -6.15 17.87 8.56
N GLY A 99 -5.36 16.85 8.13
CA GLY A 99 -3.91 16.92 8.04
C GLY A 99 -3.18 16.84 9.39
N GLY A 100 -3.90 16.62 10.49
CA GLY A 100 -3.33 16.65 11.84
C GLY A 100 -2.74 15.32 12.29
N ARG A 101 -3.14 14.21 11.70
CA ARG A 101 -2.70 12.86 12.12
C ARG A 101 -2.27 11.99 10.94
N VAL A 102 -1.40 11.01 11.24
CA VAL A 102 -0.96 9.99 10.29
C VAL A 102 -1.31 8.62 10.84
N ALA A 103 -1.91 7.77 10.01
CA ALA A 103 -2.07 6.35 10.27
C ALA A 103 -1.00 5.55 9.52
N TYR A 104 -0.51 4.49 10.13
CA TYR A 104 0.47 3.56 9.56
C TYR A 104 0.37 2.20 10.23
N HIS A 105 0.83 1.15 9.56
CA HIS A 105 1.07 -0.09 10.27
C HIS A 105 2.54 -0.19 10.71
N LEU A 106 2.76 -0.86 11.83
CA LEU A 106 4.07 -1.07 12.42
C LEU A 106 4.33 -2.57 12.50
N ALA A 107 5.30 -3.04 11.71
CA ALA A 107 5.78 -4.42 11.79
C ALA A 107 6.77 -4.55 12.95
N SER A 108 6.44 -5.36 13.94
CA SER A 108 7.24 -5.60 15.15
C SER A 108 7.33 -7.10 15.43
N PRO A 109 8.17 -7.54 16.39
CA PRO A 109 8.17 -8.93 16.84
C PRO A 109 6.84 -9.44 17.39
N GLN A 110 5.97 -8.52 17.83
CA GLN A 110 4.61 -8.81 18.31
C GLN A 110 3.57 -8.90 17.19
N GLY A 111 3.97 -8.79 15.94
CA GLY A 111 3.10 -8.79 14.78
C GLY A 111 2.97 -7.41 14.13
N TYR A 112 2.04 -7.30 13.19
CA TYR A 112 1.77 -6.06 12.48
C TYR A 112 0.53 -5.41 13.07
N GLN A 113 0.68 -4.17 13.49
CA GLN A 113 -0.29 -3.41 14.26
C GLN A 113 -0.64 -2.10 13.54
N ILE A 114 -1.85 -1.61 13.71
CA ILE A 114 -2.25 -0.29 13.21
C ILE A 114 -2.05 0.75 14.31
N TRP A 115 -1.42 1.84 13.92
CA TRP A 115 -1.16 2.98 14.78
C TRP A 115 -1.59 4.29 14.12
N THR A 116 -1.96 5.26 14.95
CA THR A 116 -2.02 6.66 14.55
C THR A 116 -1.09 7.49 15.40
N SER A 117 -0.66 8.64 14.88
CA SER A 117 0.08 9.65 15.64
C SER A 117 -0.26 11.04 15.14
N ALA A 118 0.08 12.07 15.91
CA ALA A 118 0.14 13.42 15.38
C ALA A 118 1.14 13.52 14.20
N ILE A 119 0.99 14.54 13.36
CA ILE A 119 1.83 14.73 12.16
C ILE A 119 3.32 14.93 12.47
N ASP A 120 3.68 15.23 13.72
CA ASP A 120 5.05 15.32 14.22
C ASP A 120 5.58 14.02 14.85
N GLY A 121 4.78 12.93 14.82
CA GLY A 121 5.12 11.63 15.39
C GLY A 121 4.84 11.49 16.90
N THR A 122 4.28 12.50 17.53
CA THR A 122 3.82 12.46 18.93
C THR A 122 2.40 11.92 19.05
N ASP A 123 1.85 11.86 20.27
CA ASP A 123 0.46 11.45 20.57
C ASP A 123 0.05 10.17 19.83
N ARG A 124 0.76 9.09 20.10
CA ARG A 124 0.61 7.80 19.42
C ARG A 124 -0.50 6.97 20.03
N ILE A 125 -1.38 6.45 19.20
CA ILE A 125 -2.50 5.58 19.59
C ILE A 125 -2.40 4.26 18.84
N GLN A 126 -2.46 3.14 19.55
CA GLN A 126 -2.59 1.82 18.95
C GLN A 126 -4.06 1.57 18.62
N VAL A 127 -4.36 1.43 17.33
CA VAL A 127 -5.73 1.25 16.85
C VAL A 127 -6.11 -0.22 16.78
N ALA A 128 -5.21 -1.07 16.28
CA ALA A 128 -5.47 -2.51 16.19
C ALA A 128 -4.19 -3.31 16.44
N ALA A 129 -4.29 -4.34 17.25
CA ALA A 129 -3.26 -5.34 17.52
C ALA A 129 -3.92 -6.65 17.92
N HIS A 130 -3.38 -7.78 17.49
CA HIS A 130 -3.86 -9.11 17.84
C HIS A 130 -2.72 -10.12 17.77
N PRO A 131 -2.65 -11.10 18.68
CA PRO A 131 -1.57 -12.09 18.67
C PRO A 131 -1.58 -13.02 17.45
N ASP A 132 -2.73 -13.26 16.85
CA ASP A 132 -2.90 -14.20 15.74
C ASP A 132 -3.23 -13.53 14.40
N HIS A 133 -3.29 -12.21 14.36
CA HIS A 133 -3.59 -11.46 13.15
C HIS A 133 -2.55 -10.38 12.87
N LEU A 134 -2.33 -10.11 11.59
CA LEU A 134 -1.51 -9.03 11.09
C LEU A 134 -2.42 -8.01 10.41
N TYR A 135 -2.18 -6.72 10.67
CA TYR A 135 -2.97 -5.63 10.14
C TYR A 135 -2.14 -4.73 9.23
N PHE A 136 -2.69 -4.36 8.09
CA PHE A 136 -1.96 -3.65 7.04
C PHE A 136 -2.73 -2.45 6.48
N GLY A 137 -1.96 -1.47 6.00
CA GLY A 137 -2.40 -0.46 5.05
C GLY A 137 -3.59 0.36 5.50
N PRO A 138 -3.50 1.06 6.64
CA PRO A 138 -4.60 1.89 7.11
C PRO A 138 -4.90 3.05 6.16
N SER A 139 -6.17 3.41 6.06
CA SER A 139 -6.66 4.56 5.31
C SER A 139 -7.76 5.26 6.08
N TRP A 140 -7.68 6.59 6.17
CA TRP A 140 -8.69 7.42 6.81
C TRP A 140 -9.95 7.57 5.97
N SER A 141 -11.11 7.53 6.61
CA SER A 141 -12.37 7.93 5.98
C SER A 141 -12.38 9.44 5.68
N PRO A 142 -13.16 9.90 4.70
CA PRO A 142 -13.21 11.32 4.32
C PRO A 142 -13.62 12.27 5.46
N ASP A 143 -14.40 11.78 6.41
CA ASP A 143 -14.85 12.54 7.59
C ASP A 143 -13.90 12.39 8.79
N GLY A 144 -12.83 11.59 8.67
CA GLY A 144 -11.87 11.34 9.73
C GLY A 144 -12.37 10.47 10.88
N SER A 145 -13.58 9.92 10.78
CA SER A 145 -14.21 9.19 11.88
C SER A 145 -13.85 7.70 11.92
N TRP A 146 -13.30 7.15 10.84
CA TRP A 146 -12.93 5.74 10.70
C TRP A 146 -11.56 5.57 10.05
N LEU A 147 -10.96 4.42 10.33
CA LEU A 147 -9.87 3.84 9.57
C LEU A 147 -10.34 2.54 8.93
N SER A 148 -10.00 2.32 7.66
CA SER A 148 -10.06 1.01 7.03
C SER A 148 -8.65 0.42 6.94
N PHE A 149 -8.52 -0.88 7.02
CA PHE A 149 -7.26 -1.62 6.88
C PHE A 149 -7.54 -3.07 6.51
N GLN A 150 -6.50 -3.81 6.18
CA GLN A 150 -6.62 -5.24 5.91
C GLN A 150 -6.08 -6.06 7.06
N THR A 151 -6.62 -7.27 7.23
CA THR A 151 -6.10 -8.27 8.16
C THR A 151 -5.83 -9.59 7.46
N CYS A 152 -4.78 -10.29 7.90
CA CYS A 152 -4.59 -11.71 7.60
C CYS A 152 -4.15 -12.46 8.85
N HIS A 153 -4.19 -13.79 8.82
CA HIS A 153 -3.70 -14.60 9.93
C HIS A 153 -2.18 -14.51 10.05
N PHE A 154 -1.66 -14.45 11.29
CA PHE A 154 -0.23 -14.41 11.56
C PHE A 154 0.47 -15.68 11.09
N ARG A 155 -0.14 -16.83 11.35
CA ARG A 155 0.28 -18.12 10.83
C ARG A 155 -0.61 -18.48 9.67
N ASN A 156 -0.08 -18.30 8.49
CA ASN A 156 -0.81 -18.64 7.30
C ASN A 156 -0.93 -20.17 7.18
N ASP A 157 -1.98 -20.73 7.74
CA ASP A 157 -2.37 -22.09 7.43
C ASP A 157 -2.68 -22.22 5.94
N PRO A 158 -2.43 -23.39 5.35
CA PRO A 158 -2.84 -23.66 3.98
C PRO A 158 -4.32 -23.34 3.78
N GLY A 159 -4.61 -22.50 2.81
CA GLY A 159 -5.98 -22.02 2.53
C GLY A 159 -6.30 -20.60 3.02
N HIS A 160 -5.46 -19.99 3.88
CA HIS A 160 -5.65 -18.62 4.35
C HIS A 160 -4.78 -17.60 3.59
N ASP A 161 -4.76 -17.71 2.25
CA ASP A 161 -4.00 -16.81 1.37
C ASP A 161 -4.67 -15.46 1.12
N TRP A 162 -5.85 -15.26 1.67
CA TRP A 162 -6.67 -14.08 1.47
C TRP A 162 -6.88 -13.35 2.80
N SER A 163 -7.13 -12.06 2.70
CA SER A 163 -7.32 -11.16 3.81
C SER A 163 -8.75 -10.65 3.86
N ASP A 164 -9.03 -9.93 4.94
CA ASP A 164 -10.29 -9.24 5.13
C ASP A 164 -10.09 -7.74 5.22
N VAL A 165 -11.11 -7.01 4.81
CA VAL A 165 -11.22 -5.57 5.03
C VAL A 165 -11.83 -5.36 6.41
N CYS A 166 -11.15 -4.57 7.24
CA CYS A 166 -11.58 -4.18 8.57
C CYS A 166 -11.73 -2.67 8.67
N VAL A 167 -12.54 -2.24 9.63
CA VAL A 167 -12.65 -0.84 10.05
C VAL A 167 -12.56 -0.73 11.56
N ALA A 168 -12.08 0.41 12.05
CA ALA A 168 -12.11 0.79 13.46
C ALA A 168 -12.13 2.31 13.60
N ARG A 169 -12.50 2.82 14.76
CA ARG A 169 -12.30 4.22 15.13
C ARG A 169 -10.81 4.51 15.29
N PRO A 170 -10.37 5.76 15.12
CA PRO A 170 -8.96 6.12 15.32
C PRO A 170 -8.39 5.87 16.71
N ASP A 171 -9.25 5.72 17.72
CA ASP A 171 -8.90 5.34 19.09
C ASP A 171 -8.90 3.81 19.34
N GLY A 172 -9.21 3.01 18.29
CA GLY A 172 -9.29 1.56 18.35
C GLY A 172 -10.65 0.99 18.73
N SER A 173 -11.64 1.82 19.06
CA SER A 173 -12.99 1.37 19.32
C SER A 173 -13.75 0.95 18.06
N ASP A 174 -14.91 0.30 18.22
CA ASP A 174 -15.83 -0.10 17.15
C ASP A 174 -15.18 -0.97 16.05
N PHE A 175 -14.20 -1.81 16.39
CA PHE A 175 -13.56 -2.70 15.42
C PHE A 175 -14.56 -3.66 14.76
N GLN A 176 -14.54 -3.72 13.42
CA GLN A 176 -15.40 -4.59 12.63
C GLN A 176 -14.63 -5.22 11.46
N THR A 177 -14.89 -6.49 11.18
CA THR A 177 -14.46 -7.17 9.95
C THR A 177 -15.62 -7.14 8.96
N LEU A 178 -15.39 -6.60 7.76
CA LEU A 178 -16.43 -6.34 6.77
C LEU A 178 -16.51 -7.39 5.66
N THR A 179 -15.49 -8.23 5.51
CA THR A 179 -15.42 -9.27 4.46
C THR A 179 -15.02 -10.62 5.05
N GLU A 180 -15.11 -11.67 4.25
CA GLU A 180 -14.72 -13.02 4.64
C GLU A 180 -13.79 -13.61 3.56
N GLY A 181 -12.46 -13.49 3.76
CA GLY A 181 -11.44 -14.02 2.87
C GLY A 181 -11.53 -13.51 1.44
N GLN A 182 -11.95 -12.28 1.22
CA GLN A 182 -12.23 -11.76 -0.13
C GLN A 182 -11.15 -10.84 -0.67
N SER A 183 -10.26 -10.31 0.17
CA SER A 183 -9.24 -9.35 -0.22
C SER A 183 -7.88 -10.01 -0.43
N MET A 184 -7.03 -9.40 -1.24
CA MET A 184 -5.64 -9.78 -1.40
C MET A 184 -4.77 -8.95 -0.45
N TRP A 185 -4.08 -9.61 0.49
CA TRP A 185 -3.28 -8.92 1.53
C TRP A 185 -1.90 -8.48 1.05
N PHE A 186 -1.32 -9.16 0.07
CA PHE A 186 0.04 -8.90 -0.37
C PHE A 186 0.12 -8.72 -1.89
N GLY A 187 0.70 -7.60 -2.33
CA GLY A 187 0.76 -7.21 -3.73
C GLY A 187 1.91 -7.83 -4.55
N ALA A 188 2.59 -8.86 -4.06
CA ALA A 188 3.73 -9.45 -4.76
C ALA A 188 3.33 -10.60 -5.69
N THR A 189 2.33 -10.38 -6.51
CA THR A 189 1.92 -11.31 -7.58
C THR A 189 2.64 -11.03 -8.89
N TYR A 190 3.44 -9.98 -8.95
CA TYR A 190 4.12 -9.49 -10.14
C TYR A 190 5.64 -9.55 -10.01
N GLY A 191 6.33 -9.36 -11.13
CA GLY A 191 7.78 -9.44 -11.22
C GLY A 191 8.29 -10.87 -11.41
N ASN A 192 9.57 -11.01 -11.52
CA ASN A 192 10.24 -12.30 -11.65
C ASN A 192 10.93 -12.71 -10.34
N LEU A 193 11.65 -13.83 -10.32
CA LEU A 193 12.33 -14.34 -9.13
C LEU A 193 13.42 -13.41 -8.57
N THR A 194 13.93 -12.48 -9.37
CA THR A 194 15.02 -11.56 -9.00
C THR A 194 14.59 -10.12 -8.85
N ASN A 195 13.40 -9.76 -9.35
CA ASN A 195 12.86 -8.40 -9.30
C ASN A 195 11.35 -8.47 -9.14
N ARG A 196 10.89 -8.62 -7.91
CA ARG A 196 9.47 -8.63 -7.56
C ARG A 196 9.12 -7.33 -6.86
N GLY A 197 8.01 -6.75 -7.24
CA GLY A 197 7.36 -5.76 -6.42
C GLY A 197 6.79 -6.42 -5.16
N GLY A 198 6.73 -5.68 -4.08
CA GLY A 198 6.28 -6.21 -2.80
C GLY A 198 5.55 -5.16 -1.97
N GLY A 199 5.13 -5.60 -0.82
CA GLY A 199 4.43 -4.79 0.16
C GLY A 199 2.94 -5.09 0.24
N SER A 200 2.36 -4.68 1.35
CA SER A 200 0.95 -4.90 1.66
C SER A 200 0.06 -4.15 0.67
N ASN A 201 -1.07 -4.73 0.33
CA ASN A 201 -2.13 -3.99 -0.29
C ASN A 201 -2.72 -2.98 0.69
N LEU A 202 -3.27 -1.94 0.13
CA LEU A 202 -3.89 -0.85 0.86
C LEU A 202 -5.37 -0.80 0.50
N THR A 203 -6.20 -0.52 1.47
CA THR A 203 -7.56 -0.02 1.24
C THR A 203 -7.50 1.48 0.98
N ALA A 204 -8.54 2.03 0.35
CA ALA A 204 -8.72 3.46 0.24
C ALA A 204 -10.20 3.79 0.39
N TRP A 205 -10.51 4.93 0.99
CA TRP A 205 -11.87 5.43 1.02
C TRP A 205 -12.17 6.24 -0.24
N THR A 206 -13.38 6.13 -0.71
CA THR A 206 -13.93 7.03 -1.73
C THR A 206 -14.47 8.29 -1.07
N HIS A 207 -14.66 9.36 -1.84
CA HIS A 207 -15.20 10.62 -1.34
C HIS A 207 -16.60 10.49 -0.72
N ASP A 208 -17.38 9.49 -1.16
CA ASP A 208 -18.73 9.19 -0.68
C ASP A 208 -18.77 8.13 0.45
N GLY A 209 -17.61 7.82 1.07
CA GLY A 209 -17.53 6.97 2.25
C GLY A 209 -17.64 5.47 1.99
N GLN A 210 -17.33 5.01 0.79
CA GLN A 210 -17.15 3.58 0.50
C GLN A 210 -15.67 3.19 0.53
N ILE A 211 -15.37 1.90 0.51
CA ILE A 211 -14.00 1.39 0.62
C ILE A 211 -13.60 0.67 -0.67
N LEU A 212 -12.50 1.11 -1.26
CA LEU A 212 -11.84 0.42 -2.38
C LEU A 212 -10.93 -0.69 -1.86
N PHE A 213 -11.03 -1.87 -2.45
CA PHE A 213 -10.15 -2.98 -2.12
C PHE A 213 -9.99 -3.94 -3.32
N PRO A 214 -8.86 -4.69 -3.40
CA PRO A 214 -8.67 -5.72 -4.40
C PRO A 214 -9.40 -7.00 -3.99
N ARG A 215 -10.53 -7.27 -4.64
CA ARG A 215 -11.32 -8.49 -4.40
C ARG A 215 -10.85 -9.63 -5.30
N ARG A 216 -10.67 -10.81 -4.73
CA ARG A 216 -10.36 -12.02 -5.52
C ARG A 216 -11.48 -12.36 -6.49
N LEU A 217 -11.11 -12.80 -7.68
CA LEU A 217 -12.03 -13.44 -8.63
C LEU A 217 -12.33 -14.87 -8.19
N PRO A 218 -13.45 -15.48 -8.63
CA PRO A 218 -13.76 -16.87 -8.32
C PRO A 218 -12.60 -17.81 -8.70
N ASN A 219 -12.30 -18.77 -7.83
CA ASN A 219 -11.24 -19.76 -8.00
C ASN A 219 -9.82 -19.21 -8.13
N SER A 220 -9.60 -17.94 -7.77
CA SER A 220 -8.26 -17.35 -7.80
C SER A 220 -7.34 -18.03 -6.78
N LYS A 221 -6.09 -18.21 -7.20
CA LYS A 221 -4.99 -18.72 -6.39
C LYS A 221 -3.81 -17.77 -6.51
N VAL A 222 -3.21 -17.42 -5.38
CA VAL A 222 -2.00 -16.58 -5.34
C VAL A 222 -0.77 -17.40 -5.74
N PRO A 223 0.29 -16.75 -6.28
CA PRO A 223 1.53 -17.42 -6.70
C PRO A 223 2.47 -17.71 -5.53
N TRP A 224 1.93 -18.12 -4.40
CA TRP A 224 2.72 -18.35 -3.19
C TRP A 224 2.42 -19.72 -2.60
N GLU A 225 3.48 -20.46 -2.31
CA GLU A 225 3.40 -21.76 -1.64
C GLU A 225 3.95 -21.64 -0.22
N TYR A 226 3.13 -21.92 0.75
CA TYR A 226 3.52 -21.93 2.15
C TYR A 226 4.51 -23.07 2.46
N GLN A 227 5.57 -22.76 3.21
CA GLN A 227 6.63 -23.69 3.53
C GLN A 227 6.55 -24.17 4.99
N HIS A 228 5.81 -25.24 5.22
CA HIS A 228 5.57 -25.82 6.55
C HIS A 228 6.85 -26.20 7.32
N GLN A 229 7.93 -26.52 6.60
CA GLN A 229 9.16 -27.05 7.20
C GLN A 229 10.14 -25.94 7.61
N ARG A 230 9.84 -24.68 7.31
CA ARG A 230 10.71 -23.57 7.71
C ARG A 230 10.42 -23.17 9.16
N PRO A 231 11.48 -22.80 9.93
CA PRO A 231 11.30 -22.41 11.32
C PRO A 231 10.65 -21.04 11.49
N ASP A 232 10.72 -20.17 10.50
CA ASP A 232 10.03 -18.88 10.51
C ASP A 232 8.53 -19.10 10.28
N THR A 233 7.75 -18.65 11.21
CA THR A 233 6.30 -18.87 11.25
C THR A 233 5.49 -17.66 10.82
N ASP A 234 6.16 -16.66 10.24
CA ASP A 234 5.46 -15.47 9.77
C ASP A 234 4.82 -15.70 8.38
N HIS A 235 3.96 -14.78 7.97
CA HIS A 235 3.23 -14.85 6.71
C HIS A 235 4.13 -14.74 5.45
N PHE A 236 5.41 -14.43 5.61
CA PHE A 236 6.41 -14.43 4.54
C PHE A 236 7.07 -15.78 4.32
N ASN A 237 6.74 -16.79 5.12
CA ASN A 237 7.27 -18.16 4.98
C ASN A 237 6.65 -18.84 3.75
N ARG A 238 6.87 -18.25 2.57
CA ARG A 238 6.30 -18.70 1.29
C ARG A 238 7.30 -18.60 0.18
N ASP A 239 7.26 -19.56 -0.73
CA ASP A 239 7.99 -19.51 -1.98
C ASP A 239 7.14 -18.94 -3.10
N PHE A 240 7.76 -18.15 -3.98
CA PHE A 240 7.09 -17.65 -5.17
C PHE A 240 7.03 -18.74 -6.22
N LYS A 241 5.83 -19.13 -6.59
CA LYS A 241 5.49 -20.19 -7.53
C LYS A 241 4.49 -19.65 -8.55
N PRO A 242 4.93 -18.87 -9.54
CA PRO A 242 4.03 -18.24 -10.51
C PRO A 242 3.15 -19.23 -11.26
N GLU A 243 3.61 -20.47 -11.41
CA GLU A 243 2.86 -21.56 -12.02
C GLU A 243 1.62 -22.02 -11.22
N LEU A 244 1.54 -21.68 -9.94
CA LEU A 244 0.38 -21.94 -9.10
C LEU A 244 -0.72 -20.88 -9.23
N ALA A 245 -0.37 -19.72 -9.79
CA ALA A 245 -1.30 -18.61 -9.90
C ALA A 245 -2.44 -18.96 -10.87
N ASN A 246 -3.64 -18.59 -10.46
CA ASN A 246 -4.83 -18.71 -11.28
C ASN A 246 -5.80 -17.57 -10.97
N GLY A 247 -6.59 -17.16 -11.97
CA GLY A 247 -7.57 -16.09 -11.82
C GLY A 247 -6.91 -14.72 -11.66
N GLY A 248 -7.23 -14.00 -10.61
CA GLY A 248 -6.73 -12.65 -10.37
C GLY A 248 -7.56 -11.91 -9.32
N THR A 249 -7.41 -10.59 -9.32
CA THR A 249 -8.19 -9.67 -8.51
C THR A 249 -8.77 -8.55 -9.37
N GLN A 250 -9.86 -7.97 -8.90
CA GLN A 250 -10.45 -6.75 -9.45
C GLN A 250 -10.65 -5.74 -8.34
N ILE A 251 -10.58 -4.45 -8.65
CA ILE A 251 -10.94 -3.42 -7.70
C ILE A 251 -12.44 -3.43 -7.52
N CYS A 252 -12.86 -3.50 -6.27
CA CYS A 252 -14.26 -3.41 -5.87
C CYS A 252 -14.46 -2.23 -4.92
N ARG A 253 -15.70 -1.76 -4.88
CA ARG A 253 -16.21 -0.80 -3.92
C ARG A 253 -17.07 -1.55 -2.90
N LEU A 254 -16.78 -1.39 -1.63
CA LEU A 254 -17.50 -1.96 -0.50
C LEU A 254 -18.23 -0.84 0.24
N ASN A 255 -19.53 -0.97 0.41
CA ASN A 255 -20.30 -0.12 1.31
C ASN A 255 -20.15 -0.65 2.75
N PRO A 256 -19.50 0.09 3.67
CA PRO A 256 -19.21 -0.41 5.02
C PRO A 256 -20.46 -0.57 5.88
N SER A 257 -21.55 0.13 5.57
CA SER A 257 -22.80 0.06 6.34
C SER A 257 -23.70 -1.11 5.94
N THR A 258 -23.66 -1.53 4.67
CA THR A 258 -24.54 -2.58 4.14
C THR A 258 -23.81 -3.87 3.81
N GLY A 259 -22.48 -3.85 3.74
CA GLY A 259 -21.66 -4.96 3.25
C GLY A 259 -21.76 -5.21 1.74
N GLN A 260 -22.50 -4.34 1.00
CA GLN A 260 -22.64 -4.51 -0.45
C GLN A 260 -21.30 -4.26 -1.15
N VAL A 261 -20.94 -5.19 -2.04
CA VAL A 261 -19.72 -5.11 -2.86
C VAL A 261 -20.09 -5.01 -4.34
N SER A 262 -19.53 -4.02 -5.03
CA SER A 262 -19.68 -3.81 -6.47
C SER A 262 -18.32 -3.72 -7.17
N PRO A 263 -18.13 -4.40 -8.32
CA PRO A 263 -16.89 -4.34 -9.08
C PRO A 263 -16.76 -2.99 -9.80
N LEU A 264 -15.53 -2.47 -9.86
CA LEU A 264 -15.18 -1.27 -10.62
C LEU A 264 -14.30 -1.58 -11.82
N THR A 265 -13.36 -2.53 -11.69
CA THR A 265 -12.49 -2.90 -12.81
C THR A 265 -12.86 -4.28 -13.34
N THR A 266 -12.58 -4.50 -14.61
CA THR A 266 -12.66 -5.81 -15.24
C THR A 266 -11.26 -6.28 -15.57
N ALA A 267 -10.75 -7.22 -14.78
CA ALA A 267 -9.50 -7.89 -15.06
C ALA A 267 -9.77 -9.13 -15.90
N THR A 268 -9.07 -9.28 -17.02
CA THR A 268 -9.07 -10.55 -17.77
C THR A 268 -7.98 -11.44 -17.17
N PRO A 269 -8.35 -12.57 -16.53
CA PRO A 269 -7.35 -13.45 -15.94
C PRO A 269 -6.28 -13.92 -16.97
N PRO A 270 -5.01 -14.01 -16.56
CA PRO A 270 -4.46 -13.92 -15.21
C PRO A 270 -3.99 -12.51 -14.81
N ALA A 271 -4.89 -11.57 -14.62
CA ALA A 271 -4.56 -10.20 -14.24
C ALA A 271 -4.97 -9.89 -12.80
N TRP A 272 -4.13 -9.09 -12.15
CA TRP A 272 -4.27 -8.67 -10.74
C TRP A 272 -4.38 -7.16 -10.68
N ASP A 273 -5.56 -6.65 -10.29
CA ASP A 273 -5.80 -5.24 -10.00
C ASP A 273 -5.68 -5.00 -8.50
N PHE A 274 -4.92 -3.99 -8.10
CA PHE A 274 -4.64 -3.72 -6.69
C PHE A 274 -4.26 -2.26 -6.44
N ARG A 275 -4.21 -1.82 -5.18
CA ARG A 275 -3.76 -0.50 -4.73
C ARG A 275 -4.46 0.65 -5.42
N ALA A 276 -5.79 0.61 -5.40
CA ALA A 276 -6.61 1.66 -5.98
C ALA A 276 -6.72 2.89 -5.08
N SER A 277 -6.93 4.04 -5.69
CA SER A 277 -7.22 5.30 -5.01
C SER A 277 -8.13 6.15 -5.89
N GLU A 278 -9.13 6.79 -5.29
CA GLU A 278 -10.03 7.73 -5.96
C GLU A 278 -9.50 9.16 -5.84
N SER A 279 -9.71 9.96 -6.87
CA SER A 279 -9.37 11.40 -6.85
C SER A 279 -10.21 12.16 -5.83
N ALA A 280 -9.71 13.27 -5.32
CA ALA A 280 -10.44 14.11 -4.36
C ALA A 280 -11.78 14.63 -4.88
N SER A 281 -11.90 14.78 -6.20
CA SER A 281 -13.17 15.17 -6.86
C SER A 281 -14.15 14.00 -7.02
N GLY A 282 -13.74 12.76 -6.72
CA GLY A 282 -14.57 11.58 -6.85
C GLY A 282 -14.89 11.16 -8.29
N ASN A 283 -14.18 11.70 -9.28
CA ASN A 283 -14.48 11.45 -10.70
C ASN A 283 -13.49 10.52 -11.40
N GLN A 284 -12.36 10.22 -10.78
CA GLN A 284 -11.32 9.36 -11.36
C GLN A 284 -10.82 8.34 -10.35
N LEU A 285 -10.44 7.18 -10.89
CA LEU A 285 -9.83 6.06 -10.19
C LEU A 285 -8.44 5.82 -10.75
N VAL A 286 -7.43 5.68 -9.89
CA VAL A 286 -6.10 5.18 -10.26
C VAL A 286 -5.85 3.85 -9.57
N TYR A 287 -5.21 2.90 -10.26
CA TYR A 287 -4.92 1.58 -9.71
C TYR A 287 -3.71 0.93 -10.39
N CYS A 288 -3.14 -0.05 -9.72
CA CYS A 288 -2.12 -0.93 -10.31
C CYS A 288 -2.77 -2.11 -11.00
N ARG A 289 -2.19 -2.55 -12.11
CA ARG A 289 -2.47 -3.83 -12.77
C ARG A 289 -1.19 -4.54 -13.11
N ALA A 290 -1.15 -5.84 -12.87
CA ALA A 290 -0.05 -6.71 -13.27
C ALA A 290 -0.57 -8.07 -13.71
N GLU A 291 0.11 -8.69 -14.67
CA GLU A 291 0.00 -10.12 -14.93
C GLU A 291 0.99 -10.87 -14.03
N THR A 292 0.72 -12.13 -13.73
CA THR A 292 1.64 -12.96 -12.94
C THR A 292 2.98 -13.08 -13.65
N GLY A 293 4.05 -12.71 -12.95
CA GLY A 293 5.41 -12.72 -13.49
C GLY A 293 5.80 -11.48 -14.29
N ALA A 294 4.88 -10.55 -14.54
CA ALA A 294 5.16 -9.29 -15.22
C ALA A 294 5.36 -8.14 -14.21
N VAL A 295 5.91 -7.02 -14.68
CA VAL A 295 6.01 -5.78 -13.89
C VAL A 295 4.65 -5.09 -13.79
N PRO A 296 4.35 -4.40 -12.69
CA PRO A 296 3.10 -3.67 -12.54
C PRO A 296 3.08 -2.41 -13.40
N SER A 297 1.89 -2.01 -13.78
CA SER A 297 1.59 -0.79 -14.52
C SER A 297 0.51 0.02 -13.81
N ILE A 298 0.51 1.33 -14.01
CA ILE A 298 -0.48 2.25 -13.46
C ILE A 298 -1.53 2.55 -14.51
N TRP A 299 -2.78 2.43 -14.10
CA TRP A 299 -3.96 2.71 -14.92
C TRP A 299 -4.81 3.78 -14.27
N VAL A 300 -5.45 4.61 -15.09
CA VAL A 300 -6.47 5.57 -14.67
C VAL A 300 -7.77 5.26 -15.41
N ALA A 301 -8.89 5.43 -14.71
CA ALA A 301 -10.23 5.25 -15.24
C ALA A 301 -11.17 6.34 -14.68
N ASP A 302 -12.42 6.41 -15.16
CA ASP A 302 -13.43 7.15 -14.43
C ASP A 302 -13.75 6.47 -13.08
N ALA A 303 -14.45 7.16 -12.19
CA ALA A 303 -14.75 6.65 -10.84
C ALA A 303 -15.57 5.34 -10.84
N ASN A 304 -16.23 5.01 -11.95
CA ASN A 304 -16.97 3.75 -12.12
C ASN A 304 -16.12 2.65 -12.79
N GLY A 305 -14.82 2.92 -13.02
CA GLY A 305 -13.89 1.99 -13.63
C GLY A 305 -13.97 1.89 -15.15
N ASN A 306 -14.77 2.75 -15.82
CA ASN A 306 -14.87 2.79 -17.27
C ASN A 306 -13.72 3.58 -17.90
N HIS A 307 -13.53 3.40 -19.19
CA HIS A 307 -12.51 4.10 -20.00
C HIS A 307 -11.09 3.97 -19.41
N PRO A 308 -10.64 2.76 -19.05
CA PRO A 308 -9.30 2.58 -18.45
C PRO A 308 -8.21 2.95 -19.47
N ARG A 309 -7.26 3.77 -19.01
CA ARG A 309 -6.09 4.22 -19.77
C ARG A 309 -4.81 3.87 -19.02
N LEU A 310 -3.85 3.27 -19.72
CA LEU A 310 -2.52 2.97 -19.19
C LEU A 310 -1.69 4.25 -19.11
N LEU A 311 -1.21 4.61 -17.92
CA LEU A 311 -0.36 5.79 -17.69
C LEU A 311 1.12 5.52 -17.91
N THR A 312 1.60 4.32 -17.59
CA THR A 312 3.02 3.96 -17.63
C THR A 312 3.44 3.26 -18.93
N SER A 313 2.77 3.59 -20.04
CA SER A 313 3.21 3.09 -21.34
C SER A 313 4.59 3.68 -21.71
N GLY A 314 5.48 2.85 -22.25
CA GLY A 314 6.81 3.32 -22.66
C GLY A 314 7.87 3.33 -21.55
N TRP A 315 7.58 2.82 -20.37
CA TRP A 315 8.56 2.71 -19.28
C TRP A 315 9.58 1.56 -19.43
N ASN A 316 9.69 0.99 -20.64
CA ASN A 316 10.72 0.02 -21.05
C ASN A 316 10.96 -1.13 -20.06
N GLY A 317 9.88 -1.74 -19.55
CA GLY A 317 9.95 -2.86 -18.62
C GLY A 317 10.21 -2.47 -17.15
N GLN A 318 10.28 -1.18 -16.84
CA GLN A 318 10.26 -0.71 -15.46
C GLN A 318 8.84 -0.79 -14.91
N GLY A 319 8.69 -1.33 -13.70
CA GLY A 319 7.41 -1.37 -13.00
C GLY A 319 7.11 -0.04 -12.30
N ALA A 320 5.83 0.33 -12.25
CA ALA A 320 5.34 1.44 -11.46
C ALA A 320 4.25 0.95 -10.51
N ASP A 321 4.28 1.45 -9.28
CA ASP A 321 3.48 0.92 -8.19
C ASP A 321 3.04 2.02 -7.21
N HIS A 322 2.07 1.70 -6.35
CA HIS A 322 1.56 2.57 -5.28
C HIS A 322 1.08 3.96 -5.75
N PRO A 323 0.21 4.04 -6.75
CA PRO A 323 -0.34 5.33 -7.16
C PRO A 323 -1.17 5.95 -6.04
N ARG A 324 -1.05 7.26 -5.89
CA ARG A 324 -1.86 8.07 -4.98
C ARG A 324 -2.21 9.38 -5.63
N TRP A 325 -3.43 9.83 -5.43
CA TRP A 325 -3.80 11.19 -5.77
C TRP A 325 -3.15 12.16 -4.80
N LEU A 326 -2.62 13.25 -5.34
CA LEU A 326 -2.21 14.38 -4.53
C LEU A 326 -3.45 15.19 -4.16
N PRO A 327 -3.51 15.77 -2.96
CA PRO A 327 -4.56 16.72 -2.62
C PRO A 327 -4.53 17.89 -3.62
N PRO A 328 -5.69 18.50 -3.95
CA PRO A 328 -5.73 19.67 -4.81
C PRO A 328 -4.81 20.74 -4.22
N GLN A 329 -3.91 21.28 -5.05
CA GLN A 329 -3.04 22.38 -4.62
C GLN A 329 -3.91 23.56 -4.17
N ARG A 330 -3.69 24.04 -2.97
CA ARG A 330 -4.30 25.30 -2.53
C ARG A 330 -3.85 26.39 -3.48
N PRO A 331 -4.76 27.25 -3.99
CA PRO A 331 -4.32 28.35 -4.83
C PRO A 331 -3.24 29.14 -4.07
N ARG A 332 -2.05 29.28 -4.69
CA ARG A 332 -0.99 30.10 -4.12
C ARG A 332 -1.57 31.51 -4.01
N THR A 333 -1.81 31.97 -2.79
CA THR A 333 -2.10 33.37 -2.53
C THR A 333 -0.82 34.12 -2.88
N THR A 334 -0.76 34.68 -4.08
CA THR A 334 0.24 35.67 -4.44
C THR A 334 0.01 36.87 -3.53
N VAL A 335 0.74 36.95 -2.44
CA VAL A 335 0.88 38.20 -1.69
C VAL A 335 1.79 39.07 -2.53
N ASN A 336 1.19 39.94 -3.31
CA ASN A 336 1.94 41.03 -3.94
C ASN A 336 2.41 41.95 -2.80
N TYR A 337 3.71 42.00 -2.55
CA TYR A 337 4.35 43.04 -1.75
C TYR A 337 4.57 44.30 -2.62
#